data_e7218042297db11f940e6559132e65e7
#
_entry.id   e7218042297db11f940e6559132e65e7
#
_cell.length_a   1.000
_cell.length_b   1.000
_cell.length_c   1.000
_cell.angle_alpha   90.00
_cell.angle_beta   90.00
_cell.angle_gamma   90.00
#
_symmetry.space_group_name_H-M   'P 1'
#
loop_
_entity.id
_entity.type
_entity.pdbx_description
1 polymer ?
#
loop_
_entity_poly.entity_id
_entity_poly.type
_entity_poly.pdbx_seq_one_letter_code
_entity_poly.pdbx_strand_id
1 'polypeptide(L)'
;MSTRAAKVLAERAIIESIYGLKVRSTEEVQDMVAANFSGKTESKTAATIRGIKIEEITYDSSKDIAKATASIVLDKFTNIDGQEMNLAGKLFRRVAFATSTPSQAGPVQAMRAAEIDAYKQLAKRVVGFTLESETTVENYILTSDVVKSKVLATMYLSEVTEYGWDSDGDAFVKMVLNVKDVGDILGLDVVNEEELIEVEGMGAQIDDFRQAQQD
;
A
#
# COMPACT_ATOMS: atom_id res chain seq x y z
N MET A 1 -13.74 -12.91 16.61
CA MET A 1 -14.15 -11.75 15.76
C MET A 1 -12.93 -11.18 15.04
N SER A 2 -11.81 -11.01 15.69
CA SER A 2 -10.57 -10.43 15.16
C SER A 2 -10.06 -11.12 13.89
N THR A 3 -10.06 -12.45 13.82
CA THR A 3 -9.63 -13.22 12.62
C THR A 3 -10.50 -12.93 11.40
N ARG A 4 -11.83 -12.80 11.58
CA ARG A 4 -12.73 -12.45 10.47
C ARG A 4 -12.49 -11.02 9.99
N ALA A 5 -12.26 -10.10 10.92
CA ALA A 5 -11.95 -8.70 10.59
C ALA A 5 -10.62 -8.60 9.83
N ALA A 6 -9.55 -9.25 10.32
CA ALA A 6 -8.25 -9.28 9.65
C ALA A 6 -8.36 -9.83 8.21
N LYS A 7 -9.11 -10.92 8.02
CA LYS A 7 -9.38 -11.48 6.68
C LYS A 7 -10.01 -10.45 5.74
N VAL A 8 -11.10 -9.80 6.19
CA VAL A 8 -11.81 -8.80 5.38
C VAL A 8 -10.91 -7.62 5.05
N LEU A 9 -10.09 -7.16 6.00
CA LEU A 9 -9.14 -6.07 5.78
C LEU A 9 -8.03 -6.45 4.80
N ALA A 10 -7.50 -7.67 4.85
CA ALA A 10 -6.49 -8.14 3.92
C ALA A 10 -7.04 -8.26 2.48
N GLU A 11 -8.24 -8.83 2.32
CA GLU A 11 -8.95 -8.88 1.03
C GLU A 11 -9.19 -7.46 0.48
N ARG A 12 -9.60 -6.55 1.35
CA ARG A 12 -9.80 -5.14 1.01
C ARG A 12 -8.51 -4.46 0.56
N ALA A 13 -7.39 -4.67 1.25
CA ALA A 13 -6.10 -4.09 0.89
C ALA A 13 -5.62 -4.56 -0.51
N ILE A 14 -5.90 -5.81 -0.90
CA ILE A 14 -5.67 -6.29 -2.27
C ILE A 14 -6.54 -5.51 -3.26
N ILE A 15 -7.83 -5.38 -2.98
CA ILE A 15 -8.78 -4.66 -3.85
C ILE A 15 -8.35 -3.21 -4.03
N GLU A 16 -7.95 -2.55 -2.96
CA GLU A 16 -7.45 -1.17 -2.97
C GLU A 16 -6.17 -1.03 -3.80
N SER A 17 -5.25 -1.99 -3.71
CA SER A 17 -4.04 -2.01 -4.54
C SER A 17 -4.37 -2.09 -6.04
N ILE A 18 -5.27 -3.00 -6.41
CA ILE A 18 -5.70 -3.15 -7.80
C ILE A 18 -6.47 -1.92 -8.27
N TYR A 19 -7.32 -1.36 -7.42
CA TYR A 19 -8.08 -0.15 -7.73
C TYR A 19 -7.15 1.06 -7.87
N GLY A 20 -6.13 1.19 -7.03
CA GLY A 20 -5.10 2.22 -7.12
C GLY A 20 -4.39 2.24 -8.46
N LEU A 21 -4.12 1.08 -9.04
CA LEU A 21 -3.58 0.96 -10.39
C LEU A 21 -4.55 1.47 -11.48
N LYS A 22 -5.85 1.60 -11.18
CA LYS A 22 -6.92 2.02 -12.12
C LYS A 22 -7.29 3.50 -12.04
N VAL A 23 -6.76 4.25 -11.07
CA VAL A 23 -7.25 5.61 -10.78
C VAL A 23 -6.89 6.63 -11.86
N ARG A 24 -7.82 7.55 -12.12
CA ARG A 24 -7.75 8.55 -13.21
C ARG A 24 -7.11 9.87 -12.84
N SER A 25 -7.24 10.29 -11.59
CA SER A 25 -6.81 11.62 -11.18
C SER A 25 -6.05 11.63 -9.86
N THR A 26 -5.30 12.70 -9.62
CA THR A 26 -4.58 12.91 -8.37
C THR A 26 -5.50 13.02 -7.17
N GLU A 27 -6.66 13.64 -7.36
CA GLU A 27 -7.68 13.78 -6.30
C GLU A 27 -8.24 12.43 -5.92
N GLU A 28 -8.56 11.57 -6.90
CA GLU A 28 -9.03 10.20 -6.64
C GLU A 28 -7.97 9.34 -5.92
N VAL A 29 -6.66 9.53 -6.20
CA VAL A 29 -5.58 8.84 -5.46
C VAL A 29 -5.47 9.36 -4.03
N GLN A 30 -5.53 10.67 -3.83
CA GLN A 30 -5.50 11.28 -2.51
C GLN A 30 -6.72 10.89 -1.68
N ASP A 31 -7.90 10.91 -2.30
CA ASP A 31 -9.15 10.49 -1.67
C ASP A 31 -9.15 8.99 -1.37
N MET A 32 -8.54 8.17 -2.22
CA MET A 32 -8.40 6.73 -1.99
C MET A 32 -7.44 6.42 -0.84
N VAL A 33 -6.31 7.12 -0.76
CA VAL A 33 -5.41 7.04 0.39
C VAL A 33 -6.14 7.51 1.66
N ALA A 34 -6.89 8.62 1.59
CA ALA A 34 -7.69 9.12 2.72
C ALA A 34 -8.87 8.20 3.05
N ALA A 35 -9.55 7.61 2.06
CA ALA A 35 -10.68 6.70 2.23
C ALA A 35 -10.27 5.38 2.86
N ASN A 36 -9.06 4.90 2.56
CA ASN A 36 -8.46 3.73 3.22
C ASN A 36 -8.40 3.92 4.74
N PHE A 37 -8.30 5.18 5.20
CA PHE A 37 -8.34 5.53 6.62
C PHE A 37 -9.74 5.72 7.17
N SER A 38 -10.69 6.20 6.37
CA SER A 38 -12.04 6.50 6.83
C SER A 38 -12.98 5.30 6.89
N GLY A 39 -12.56 4.14 6.41
CA GLY A 39 -13.37 2.92 6.41
C GLY A 39 -14.55 2.94 5.43
N LYS A 40 -14.65 3.90 4.53
CA LYS A 40 -15.80 4.11 3.64
C LYS A 40 -15.69 3.51 2.25
N THR A 41 -14.68 2.70 1.94
CA THR A 41 -14.57 2.07 0.62
C THR A 41 -15.69 1.06 0.43
N GLU A 42 -16.58 1.34 -0.49
CA GLU A 42 -17.80 0.59 -0.69
C GLU A 42 -17.54 -0.85 -1.21
N SER A 43 -18.31 -1.79 -0.69
CA SER A 43 -18.33 -3.21 -1.02
C SER A 43 -18.59 -3.55 -2.50
N LYS A 44 -18.87 -2.57 -3.36
CA LYS A 44 -19.18 -2.77 -4.78
C LYS A 44 -17.98 -3.25 -5.61
N THR A 45 -16.77 -2.83 -5.26
CA THR A 45 -15.55 -3.24 -5.99
C THR A 45 -15.14 -4.67 -5.65
N ALA A 46 -15.40 -5.12 -4.42
CA ALA A 46 -15.09 -6.47 -3.96
C ALA A 46 -15.80 -7.57 -4.77
N ALA A 47 -16.98 -7.31 -5.30
CA ALA A 47 -17.76 -8.27 -6.09
C ALA A 47 -17.15 -8.52 -7.48
N THR A 48 -16.26 -7.66 -7.96
CA THR A 48 -15.71 -7.70 -9.33
C THR A 48 -14.38 -8.43 -9.42
N ILE A 49 -13.61 -8.49 -8.32
CA ILE A 49 -12.28 -9.11 -8.30
C ILE A 49 -12.42 -10.56 -7.81
N ARG A 50 -12.22 -11.49 -8.74
CA ARG A 50 -12.19 -12.93 -8.44
C ARG A 50 -10.75 -13.40 -8.32
N GLY A 51 -10.50 -14.38 -7.44
CA GLY A 51 -9.21 -15.05 -7.34
C GLY A 51 -8.34 -14.60 -6.16
N ILE A 52 -8.82 -13.71 -5.28
CA ILE A 52 -8.13 -13.41 -4.03
C ILE A 52 -8.12 -14.67 -3.16
N LYS A 53 -6.92 -15.03 -2.68
CA LYS A 53 -6.69 -16.17 -1.79
C LYS A 53 -6.24 -15.66 -0.43
N ILE A 54 -6.76 -16.26 0.63
CA ILE A 54 -6.19 -16.10 1.97
C ILE A 54 -5.10 -17.16 2.13
N GLU A 55 -3.86 -16.71 2.26
CA GLU A 55 -2.70 -17.59 2.42
C GLU A 55 -2.54 -18.05 3.87
N GLU A 56 -2.72 -17.12 4.81
CA GLU A 56 -2.49 -17.37 6.22
C GLU A 56 -3.44 -16.55 7.08
N ILE A 57 -3.85 -17.12 8.20
CA ILE A 57 -4.48 -16.41 9.31
C ILE A 57 -3.81 -16.87 10.60
N THR A 58 -3.21 -15.93 11.34
CA THR A 58 -2.67 -16.18 12.68
C THR A 58 -3.43 -15.36 13.72
N TYR A 59 -3.46 -15.86 14.96
CA TYR A 59 -4.15 -15.20 16.05
C TYR A 59 -3.35 -15.31 17.33
N ASP A 60 -2.98 -14.16 17.87
CA ASP A 60 -2.40 -14.05 19.20
C ASP A 60 -3.52 -13.85 20.23
N SER A 61 -3.83 -14.91 20.97
CA SER A 61 -4.89 -14.89 21.97
C SER A 61 -4.54 -14.05 23.22
N SER A 62 -3.25 -13.81 23.48
CA SER A 62 -2.79 -13.01 24.61
C SER A 62 -3.06 -11.53 24.41
N LYS A 63 -2.98 -11.08 23.16
CA LYS A 63 -3.18 -9.69 22.75
C LYS A 63 -4.50 -9.46 22.02
N ASP A 64 -5.28 -10.51 21.73
CA ASP A 64 -6.45 -10.46 20.82
C ASP A 64 -6.12 -9.77 19.50
N ILE A 65 -4.95 -10.02 18.94
CA ILE A 65 -4.56 -9.50 17.62
C ILE A 65 -4.57 -10.64 16.62
N ALA A 66 -5.31 -10.47 15.53
CA ALA A 66 -5.31 -11.36 14.39
C ALA A 66 -4.55 -10.74 13.23
N LYS A 67 -3.77 -11.55 12.51
CA LYS A 67 -3.12 -11.22 11.25
C LYS A 67 -3.75 -12.08 10.16
N ALA A 68 -4.00 -11.50 9.00
CA ALA A 68 -4.36 -12.23 7.80
C ALA A 68 -3.49 -11.77 6.62
N THR A 69 -3.06 -12.72 5.80
CA THR A 69 -2.34 -12.47 4.55
C THR A 69 -3.23 -12.89 3.39
N ALA A 70 -3.50 -11.94 2.50
CA ALA A 70 -4.21 -12.18 1.25
C ALA A 70 -3.29 -12.00 0.05
N SER A 71 -3.55 -12.76 -1.01
CA SER A 71 -2.81 -12.63 -2.27
C SER A 71 -3.71 -12.81 -3.49
N ILE A 72 -3.22 -12.28 -4.62
CA ILE A 72 -3.77 -12.52 -5.95
C ILE A 72 -2.65 -12.47 -6.97
N VAL A 73 -2.74 -13.29 -8.02
CA VAL A 73 -1.84 -13.23 -9.17
C VAL A 73 -2.57 -12.57 -10.31
N LEU A 74 -1.95 -11.56 -10.94
CA LEU A 74 -2.49 -10.83 -12.08
C LEU A 74 -1.54 -10.96 -13.26
N ASP A 75 -2.03 -11.56 -14.35
CA ASP A 75 -1.29 -11.66 -15.62
C ASP A 75 -1.44 -10.37 -16.43
N LYS A 76 -2.66 -9.87 -16.49
CA LYS A 76 -3.05 -8.72 -17.30
C LYS A 76 -4.00 -7.83 -16.53
N PHE A 77 -3.92 -6.56 -16.84
CA PHE A 77 -4.70 -5.54 -16.19
C PHE A 77 -5.02 -4.43 -17.18
N THR A 78 -6.25 -4.00 -17.24
CA THR A 78 -6.65 -2.84 -18.06
C THR A 78 -6.60 -1.59 -17.20
N ASN A 79 -5.70 -0.68 -17.53
CA ASN A 79 -5.62 0.61 -16.86
C ASN A 79 -6.85 1.48 -17.17
N ILE A 80 -6.91 2.64 -16.56
CA ILE A 80 -8.04 3.58 -16.75
C ILE A 80 -8.13 4.16 -18.15
N ASP A 81 -7.01 4.22 -18.87
CA ASP A 81 -6.97 4.70 -20.25
C ASP A 81 -7.47 3.62 -21.23
N GLY A 82 -7.87 2.45 -20.71
CA GLY A 82 -8.32 1.31 -21.51
C GLY A 82 -7.15 0.50 -22.10
N GLN A 83 -5.90 0.79 -21.72
CA GLN A 83 -4.74 0.06 -22.20
C GLN A 83 -4.55 -1.22 -21.40
N GLU A 84 -4.26 -2.31 -22.08
CA GLU A 84 -3.89 -3.57 -21.45
C GLU A 84 -2.42 -3.50 -21.01
N MET A 85 -2.20 -3.65 -19.71
CA MET A 85 -0.87 -3.76 -19.12
C MET A 85 -0.59 -5.24 -18.83
N ASN A 86 0.59 -5.71 -19.19
CA ASN A 86 1.04 -7.06 -18.89
C ASN A 86 1.82 -7.03 -17.56
N LEU A 87 1.28 -7.67 -16.54
CA LEU A 87 1.92 -7.80 -15.23
C LEU A 87 2.70 -9.12 -15.09
N ALA A 88 2.75 -9.93 -16.15
CA ALA A 88 3.56 -11.17 -16.25
C ALA A 88 3.37 -12.13 -15.05
N GLY A 89 2.16 -12.26 -14.54
CA GLY A 89 1.88 -13.09 -13.38
C GLY A 89 2.33 -12.48 -12.05
N LYS A 90 2.38 -11.15 -11.94
CA LYS A 90 2.79 -10.49 -10.69
C LYS A 90 1.90 -10.90 -9.53
N LEU A 91 2.54 -11.33 -8.45
CA LEU A 91 1.89 -11.66 -7.19
C LEU A 91 1.70 -10.38 -6.36
N PHE A 92 0.45 -10.07 -6.05
CA PHE A 92 0.11 -9.03 -5.06
C PHE A 92 -0.18 -9.72 -3.74
N ARG A 93 0.53 -9.33 -2.70
CA ARG A 93 0.35 -9.81 -1.34
C ARG A 93 0.12 -8.64 -0.40
N ARG A 94 -0.89 -8.77 0.48
CA ARG A 94 -1.21 -7.78 1.50
C ARG A 94 -1.44 -8.44 2.83
N VAL A 95 -0.98 -7.78 3.87
CA VAL A 95 -1.14 -8.21 5.26
C VAL A 95 -2.06 -7.22 5.96
N ALA A 96 -2.95 -7.72 6.81
CA ALA A 96 -3.80 -6.86 7.63
C ALA A 96 -3.91 -7.40 9.04
N PHE A 97 -4.06 -6.50 9.98
CA PHE A 97 -4.21 -6.77 11.40
C PHE A 97 -5.57 -6.29 11.89
N ALA A 98 -6.15 -7.00 12.84
CA ALA A 98 -7.40 -6.61 13.48
C ALA A 98 -7.46 -7.12 14.91
N THR A 99 -8.18 -6.38 15.74
CA THR A 99 -8.54 -6.76 17.10
C THR A 99 -10.02 -6.53 17.35
N SER A 100 -10.62 -7.29 18.25
CA SER A 100 -11.95 -7.04 18.78
C SER A 100 -11.92 -6.38 20.17
N THR A 101 -10.73 -6.24 20.75
CA THR A 101 -10.52 -5.64 22.07
C THR A 101 -10.12 -4.17 21.92
N PRO A 102 -10.90 -3.20 22.39
CA PRO A 102 -10.63 -1.77 22.22
C PRO A 102 -9.26 -1.33 22.74
N SER A 103 -8.77 -1.90 23.85
CA SER A 103 -7.45 -1.58 24.41
C SER A 103 -6.28 -2.05 23.53
N GLN A 104 -6.52 -2.92 22.55
CA GLN A 104 -5.51 -3.37 21.58
C GLN A 104 -5.64 -2.64 20.23
N ALA A 105 -6.49 -1.63 20.16
CA ALA A 105 -6.64 -0.84 18.92
C ALA A 105 -5.39 0.01 18.62
N GLY A 106 -4.68 0.50 19.64
CA GLY A 106 -3.46 1.30 19.52
C GLY A 106 -2.39 0.63 18.64
N PRO A 107 -1.93 -0.58 18.98
CA PRO A 107 -0.95 -1.31 18.16
C PRO A 107 -1.39 -1.54 16.71
N VAL A 108 -2.68 -1.84 16.47
CA VAL A 108 -3.22 -2.03 15.11
C VAL A 108 -3.26 -0.73 14.33
N GLN A 109 -3.59 0.39 14.99
CA GLN A 109 -3.57 1.72 14.39
C GLN A 109 -2.14 2.18 14.08
N ALA A 110 -1.18 1.94 14.97
CA ALA A 110 0.23 2.20 14.76
C ALA A 110 0.75 1.46 13.52
N MET A 111 0.41 0.18 13.34
CA MET A 111 0.76 -0.58 12.15
C MET A 111 0.21 0.06 10.87
N ARG A 112 -1.02 0.53 10.91
CA ARG A 112 -1.61 1.23 9.77
C ARG A 112 -0.93 2.57 9.50
N ALA A 113 -0.56 3.32 10.53
CA ALA A 113 0.19 4.56 10.39
C ALA A 113 1.57 4.31 9.75
N ALA A 114 2.27 3.24 10.16
CA ALA A 114 3.54 2.84 9.59
C ALA A 114 3.41 2.49 8.09
N GLU A 115 2.38 1.75 7.70
CA GLU A 115 2.11 1.45 6.30
C GLU A 115 1.95 2.71 5.45
N ILE A 116 1.22 3.70 5.97
CA ILE A 116 1.00 4.98 5.28
C ILE A 116 2.29 5.76 5.14
N ASP A 117 3.06 5.82 6.21
CA ASP A 117 4.33 6.53 6.19
C ASP A 117 5.27 5.89 5.15
N ALA A 118 5.31 4.56 5.06
CA ALA A 118 6.06 3.85 4.03
C ALA A 118 5.59 4.26 2.61
N TYR A 119 4.29 4.32 2.34
CA TYR A 119 3.79 4.80 1.05
C TYR A 119 4.18 6.26 0.76
N LYS A 120 4.16 7.14 1.75
CA LYS A 120 4.63 8.53 1.58
C LYS A 120 6.11 8.59 1.23
N GLN A 121 6.92 7.74 1.85
CA GLN A 121 8.35 7.68 1.57
C GLN A 121 8.63 7.10 0.18
N LEU A 122 7.89 6.06 -0.24
CA LEU A 122 7.96 5.55 -1.61
C LEU A 122 7.66 6.65 -2.63
N ALA A 123 6.58 7.41 -2.42
CA ALA A 123 6.20 8.49 -3.31
C ALA A 123 7.32 9.54 -3.45
N LYS A 124 7.97 9.92 -2.34
CA LYS A 124 9.09 10.85 -2.35
C LYS A 124 10.30 10.32 -3.10
N ARG A 125 10.57 9.00 -3.01
CA ARG A 125 11.72 8.39 -3.69
C ARG A 125 11.46 8.22 -5.19
N VAL A 126 10.25 7.78 -5.57
CA VAL A 126 9.88 7.59 -6.98
C VAL A 126 10.05 8.87 -7.80
N VAL A 127 9.69 10.04 -7.25
CA VAL A 127 9.84 11.32 -7.96
C VAL A 127 11.28 11.72 -8.24
N GLY A 128 12.25 11.19 -7.50
CA GLY A 128 13.67 11.46 -7.67
C GLY A 128 14.36 10.66 -8.80
N PHE A 129 13.68 9.67 -9.40
CA PHE A 129 14.29 8.83 -10.43
C PHE A 129 14.46 9.56 -11.76
N THR A 130 15.56 9.20 -12.46
CA THR A 130 15.89 9.71 -13.78
C THR A 130 15.34 8.77 -14.84
N LEU A 131 14.56 9.31 -15.75
CA LEU A 131 14.07 8.63 -16.95
C LEU A 131 15.10 8.68 -18.08
N GLU A 132 14.95 7.82 -19.08
CA GLU A 132 15.88 7.70 -20.23
C GLU A 132 16.17 9.03 -20.97
N SER A 133 15.22 9.97 -20.91
CA SER A 133 15.36 11.32 -21.49
C SER A 133 16.16 12.31 -20.63
N GLU A 134 16.88 11.85 -19.62
CA GLU A 134 17.53 12.69 -18.58
C GLU A 134 16.53 13.57 -17.78
N THR A 135 15.26 13.34 -17.94
CA THR A 135 14.19 14.00 -17.19
C THR A 135 13.93 13.24 -15.90
N THR A 136 13.81 13.93 -14.77
CA THR A 136 13.37 13.29 -13.52
C THR A 136 11.88 12.99 -13.58
N VAL A 137 11.44 11.97 -12.82
CA VAL A 137 10.01 11.68 -12.63
C VAL A 137 9.26 12.91 -12.12
N GLU A 138 9.88 13.72 -11.24
CA GLU A 138 9.32 14.98 -10.76
C GLU A 138 8.97 15.94 -11.90
N ASN A 139 9.90 16.17 -12.80
CA ASN A 139 9.68 17.05 -13.96
C ASN A 139 8.65 16.47 -14.93
N TYR A 140 8.62 15.15 -15.06
CA TYR A 140 7.64 14.45 -15.90
C TYR A 140 6.21 14.57 -15.34
N ILE A 141 6.05 14.47 -14.01
CA ILE A 141 4.77 14.69 -13.33
C ILE A 141 4.18 16.07 -13.64
N LEU A 142 5.03 17.10 -13.80
CA LEU A 142 4.57 18.47 -14.12
C LEU A 142 3.94 18.59 -15.50
N THR A 143 4.10 17.57 -16.38
CA THR A 143 3.57 17.64 -17.76
C THR A 143 2.06 17.41 -17.83
N SER A 144 1.49 16.59 -16.95
CA SER A 144 0.05 16.36 -16.89
C SER A 144 -0.39 15.65 -15.59
N ASP A 145 -1.64 15.90 -15.17
CA ASP A 145 -2.24 15.22 -14.02
C ASP A 145 -2.39 13.70 -14.24
N VAL A 146 -2.53 13.25 -15.49
CA VAL A 146 -2.58 11.82 -15.85
C VAL A 146 -1.25 11.15 -15.52
N VAL A 147 -0.13 11.79 -15.87
CA VAL A 147 1.22 11.28 -15.53
C VAL A 147 1.41 11.19 -14.03
N LYS A 148 1.02 12.24 -13.31
CA LYS A 148 1.08 12.24 -11.85
C LYS A 148 0.29 11.09 -11.23
N SER A 149 -0.91 10.82 -11.74
CA SER A 149 -1.74 9.71 -11.27
C SER A 149 -1.09 8.35 -11.56
N LYS A 150 -0.47 8.18 -12.73
CA LYS A 150 0.27 6.95 -13.07
C LYS A 150 1.45 6.72 -12.13
N VAL A 151 2.25 7.76 -11.85
CA VAL A 151 3.36 7.68 -10.89
C VAL A 151 2.87 7.28 -9.51
N LEU A 152 1.81 7.91 -9.02
CA LEU A 152 1.24 7.55 -7.71
C LEU A 152 0.70 6.12 -7.69
N ALA A 153 0.13 5.65 -8.80
CA ALA A 153 -0.35 4.27 -8.91
C ALA A 153 0.79 3.24 -8.80
N THR A 154 2.02 3.58 -9.21
CA THR A 154 3.17 2.66 -9.10
C THR A 154 3.45 2.23 -7.66
N MET A 155 3.10 3.06 -6.67
CA MET A 155 3.29 2.73 -5.25
C MET A 155 2.53 1.46 -4.85
N TYR A 156 1.41 1.18 -5.49
CA TYR A 156 0.62 -0.02 -5.21
C TYR A 156 1.25 -1.32 -5.73
N LEU A 157 2.30 -1.21 -6.55
CA LEU A 157 3.13 -2.36 -6.96
C LEU A 157 4.17 -2.75 -5.92
N SER A 158 4.37 -1.92 -4.89
CA SER A 158 5.29 -2.23 -3.80
C SER A 158 4.88 -3.48 -3.03
N GLU A 159 5.88 -4.16 -2.50
CA GLU A 159 5.72 -5.34 -1.66
C GLU A 159 6.14 -5.01 -0.23
N VAL A 160 5.38 -5.52 0.75
CA VAL A 160 5.77 -5.46 2.16
C VAL A 160 6.76 -6.60 2.42
N THR A 161 7.99 -6.26 2.79
CA THR A 161 9.06 -7.23 3.06
C THR A 161 9.19 -7.57 4.53
N GLU A 162 8.95 -6.60 5.40
CA GLU A 162 9.04 -6.78 6.85
C GLU A 162 8.03 -5.86 7.55
N TYR A 163 7.54 -6.29 8.68
CA TYR A 163 6.67 -5.49 9.55
C TYR A 163 6.74 -6.01 10.99
N GLY A 164 6.47 -5.15 11.94
CA GLY A 164 6.48 -5.52 13.36
C GLY A 164 6.21 -4.35 14.28
N TRP A 165 6.41 -4.63 15.55
CA TRP A 165 6.43 -3.62 16.61
C TRP A 165 7.77 -3.70 17.30
N ASP A 166 8.34 -2.57 17.60
CA ASP A 166 9.57 -2.46 18.38
C ASP A 166 9.34 -2.67 19.90
N SER A 167 10.39 -2.48 20.70
CA SER A 167 10.31 -2.64 22.15
C SER A 167 9.40 -1.63 22.83
N ASP A 168 9.20 -0.48 22.22
CA ASP A 168 8.39 0.62 22.73
C ASP A 168 6.94 0.51 22.29
N GLY A 169 6.66 -0.46 21.39
CA GLY A 169 5.34 -0.76 20.86
C GLY A 169 4.98 0.05 19.62
N ASP A 170 5.91 0.85 19.11
CA ASP A 170 5.76 1.53 17.83
C ASP A 170 5.86 0.54 16.69
N ALA A 171 5.03 0.75 15.67
CA ALA A 171 5.00 -0.14 14.52
C ALA A 171 5.97 0.32 13.43
N PHE A 172 6.53 -0.65 12.71
CA PHE A 172 7.30 -0.40 11.50
C PHE A 172 6.81 -1.28 10.34
N VAL A 173 6.95 -0.76 9.12
CA VAL A 173 6.65 -1.49 7.87
C VAL A 173 7.74 -1.17 6.86
N LYS A 174 8.42 -2.21 6.36
CA LYS A 174 9.37 -2.09 5.26
C LYS A 174 8.70 -2.47 3.95
N MET A 175 8.90 -1.65 2.94
CA MET A 175 8.39 -1.88 1.59
C MET A 175 9.50 -1.79 0.57
N VAL A 176 9.36 -2.57 -0.48
CA VAL A 176 10.23 -2.54 -1.66
C VAL A 176 9.40 -2.31 -2.91
N LEU A 177 9.92 -1.51 -3.82
CA LEU A 177 9.35 -1.27 -5.15
C LEU A 177 10.45 -1.41 -6.19
N ASN A 178 10.21 -2.20 -7.24
CA ASN A 178 11.12 -2.33 -8.35
C ASN A 178 10.97 -1.12 -9.29
N VAL A 179 12.08 -0.46 -9.62
CA VAL A 179 12.10 0.72 -10.51
C VAL A 179 11.65 0.37 -11.91
N LYS A 180 11.94 -0.84 -12.39
CA LYS A 180 11.42 -1.34 -13.65
C LYS A 180 9.88 -1.33 -13.71
N ASP A 181 9.20 -1.74 -12.64
CA ASP A 181 7.74 -1.71 -12.57
C ASP A 181 7.19 -0.28 -12.73
N VAL A 182 7.95 0.73 -12.25
CA VAL A 182 7.59 2.14 -12.43
C VAL A 182 7.70 2.53 -13.91
N GLY A 183 8.80 2.18 -14.57
CA GLY A 183 9.01 2.40 -16.00
C GLY A 183 7.91 1.77 -16.86
N ASP A 184 7.61 0.50 -16.61
CA ASP A 184 6.58 -0.25 -17.33
C ASP A 184 5.20 0.43 -17.26
N ILE A 185 4.81 0.96 -16.07
CA ILE A 185 3.54 1.70 -15.92
C ILE A 185 3.56 3.04 -16.63
N LEU A 186 4.68 3.74 -16.61
CA LEU A 186 4.82 5.02 -17.28
C LEU A 186 4.94 4.87 -18.80
N GLY A 187 5.28 3.67 -19.29
CA GLY A 187 5.61 3.41 -20.69
C GLY A 187 6.94 4.06 -21.10
N LEU A 188 7.89 4.11 -20.18
CA LEU A 188 9.20 4.77 -20.34
C LEU A 188 10.29 3.86 -19.79
N ASP A 189 11.43 3.85 -20.45
CA ASP A 189 12.61 3.18 -19.93
C ASP A 189 13.21 4.00 -18.77
N VAL A 190 13.67 3.33 -17.75
CA VAL A 190 14.38 3.91 -16.60
C VAL A 190 15.85 3.59 -16.73
N VAL A 191 16.70 4.55 -16.37
CA VAL A 191 18.16 4.43 -16.55
C VAL A 191 18.73 3.27 -15.74
N ASN A 192 18.11 2.91 -14.64
CA ASN A 192 18.60 1.88 -13.73
C ASN A 192 17.49 0.85 -13.38
N GLU A 193 17.16 -0.01 -14.33
CA GLU A 193 16.06 -0.99 -14.23
C GLU A 193 16.21 -2.01 -13.08
N GLU A 194 17.43 -2.27 -12.64
CA GLU A 194 17.70 -3.24 -11.56
C GLU A 194 17.59 -2.63 -10.16
N GLU A 195 17.34 -1.32 -10.06
CA GLU A 195 17.26 -0.63 -8.78
C GLU A 195 15.98 -0.96 -8.02
N LEU A 196 16.15 -1.22 -6.73
CA LEU A 196 15.06 -1.40 -5.79
C LEU A 196 14.93 -0.16 -4.91
N ILE A 197 13.73 0.35 -4.77
CA ILE A 197 13.40 1.39 -3.81
C ILE A 197 12.99 0.71 -2.52
N GLU A 198 13.81 0.81 -1.49
CA GLU A 198 13.49 0.31 -0.15
C GLU A 198 13.15 1.47 0.78
N VAL A 199 12.07 1.35 1.51
CA VAL A 199 11.63 2.33 2.51
C VAL A 199 11.18 1.64 3.78
N GLU A 200 11.27 2.36 4.90
CA GLU A 200 10.73 1.94 6.18
C GLU A 200 9.82 3.05 6.72
N GLY A 201 8.54 2.73 6.91
CA GLY A 201 7.58 3.61 7.54
C GLY A 201 7.42 3.29 9.02
N MET A 202 7.20 4.31 9.82
CA MET A 202 7.02 4.23 11.26
C MET A 202 5.63 4.72 11.67
N GLY A 203 5.05 4.10 12.71
CA GLY A 203 3.77 4.49 13.26
C GLY A 203 3.73 4.38 14.77
N ALA A 204 3.60 5.51 15.45
CA ALA A 204 3.51 5.58 16.90
C ALA A 204 2.11 5.21 17.42
N GLN A 205 2.03 4.68 18.63
CA GLN A 205 0.78 4.48 19.33
C GLN A 205 0.22 5.81 19.84
N ILE A 206 -1.09 5.98 19.76
CA ILE A 206 -1.76 7.25 20.15
C ILE A 206 -1.63 7.56 21.64
N ASP A 207 -1.42 6.55 22.48
CA ASP A 207 -1.36 6.73 23.94
C ASP A 207 -0.11 7.52 24.38
N ASP A 208 0.96 7.53 23.61
CA ASP A 208 2.18 8.31 23.90
C ASP A 208 1.93 9.82 23.87
N PHE A 209 0.98 10.27 23.06
CA PHE A 209 0.63 11.69 22.98
C PHE A 209 -0.21 12.20 24.17
N ARG A 210 -0.88 11.33 24.92
CA ARG A 210 -1.69 11.72 26.09
C ARG A 210 -0.84 11.94 27.32
N GLN A 211 0.28 11.26 27.46
CA GLN A 211 1.19 11.44 28.60
C GLN A 211 1.95 12.77 28.49
N ALA A 212 2.33 13.21 27.31
CA ALA A 212 3.04 14.47 27.08
C ALA A 212 2.17 15.73 27.32
N GLN A 213 0.85 15.61 27.51
CA GLN A 213 -0.05 16.73 27.80
C GLN A 213 -0.41 16.86 29.27
N GLN A 214 0.08 15.96 30.15
CA GLN A 214 -0.21 15.96 31.59
C GLN A 214 0.98 16.39 32.47
N ASP A 215 2.14 16.65 31.89
CA ASP A 215 3.33 17.24 32.52
C ASP A 215 3.48 18.72 32.10
#